data_a9a3040c6678f9e949b387ffd4213330
#
_entry.id   a9a3040c6678f9e949b387ffd4213330
#
_cell.length_a   1.000
_cell.length_b   1.000
_cell.length_c   1.000
_cell.angle_alpha   90.00
_cell.angle_beta   90.00
_cell.angle_gamma   90.00
#
_symmetry.space_group_name_H-M   'P 1'
#
loop_
_entity.id
_entity.type
_entity.pdbx_description
1 polymer ?
#
loop_
_entity_poly.entity_id
_entity_poly.type
_entity_poly.pdbx_seq_one_letter_code
_entity_poly.pdbx_strand_id
1 'polypeptide(L)'
;MTRWPLLAQLLSRAARMFCGLGLWAMCLSTSWGQQPVPTPEGVWTRAQAEVQALLGSLEALVGIESGSQDLEGLDRIATWIATALQQAGMQVQILPGHVPPRSGQVQGERVGPMVLGRLQGQGQKKVLLIAHMDTVYPKGMGARQPFRIEDGKAYGLAIADDKSGVALIVHTVRLLQAMGLRDYAELAVLINGDEEIGSPGSRALITELGSEFDAVLSYESGGGERDTVRLATSALASVQMTVTGRAAHAGANPQAGRNALYELAHQVLKSRQLGDPARGLRIQWTMARSGEVRNVIPETAVAWADVRADRQADMDLMEQALRASIQDKLVPDTQIELKFQRGRPALVANEASRAMARHAQSLFQDIQRPLLVAERAQGGGTDAAYAALRARGGVLEGMGLRGHGAHANTREYIHIDSIAPRLYLSTRMVMDIGSGRVRW
;
A
#
# COMPACT_ATOMS: atom_id res chain seq x y z
N MET A 1 8.17 76.69 20.93
CA MET A 1 7.38 77.78 21.51
C MET A 1 6.18 77.16 22.17
N THR A 2 6.23 77.25 23.47
CA THR A 2 5.21 77.62 24.45
C THR A 2 4.10 76.62 24.64
N ARG A 3 4.05 75.95 25.72
CA ARG A 3 3.85 76.16 27.15
C ARG A 3 2.54 75.53 27.61
N TRP A 4 2.69 74.66 28.57
CA TRP A 4 1.83 74.28 29.66
C TRP A 4 1.07 75.46 30.31
N PRO A 5 0.11 75.35 31.35
CA PRO A 5 0.05 74.32 32.36
C PRO A 5 -1.37 74.01 32.96
N LEU A 6 -1.42 72.95 33.85
CA LEU A 6 -1.96 72.91 35.22
C LEU A 6 -3.45 73.26 35.53
N LEU A 7 -4.11 72.34 36.21
CA LEU A 7 -4.73 72.52 37.57
C LEU A 7 -5.32 71.19 37.99
N ALA A 8 -4.91 70.72 38.94
CA ALA A 8 -4.84 70.12 40.21
C ALA A 8 -5.97 70.51 41.12
N GLN A 9 -6.45 69.50 41.88
CA GLN A 9 -6.99 69.50 43.21
C GLN A 9 -8.41 70.08 43.49
N LEU A 10 -9.22 69.27 44.12
CA LEU A 10 -9.91 69.47 45.43
C LEU A 10 -10.84 68.30 45.68
N LEU A 11 -10.47 67.38 46.59
CA LEU A 11 -10.97 67.28 48.01
C LEU A 11 -12.51 67.08 48.09
N SER A 12 -13.10 66.23 48.84
CA SER A 12 -12.79 65.39 49.99
C SER A 12 -14.10 64.76 50.52
N ARG A 13 -14.03 63.60 51.13
CA ARG A 13 -14.87 63.09 52.18
C ARG A 13 -16.41 63.02 52.02
N ALA A 14 -16.93 61.83 51.92
CA ALA A 14 -18.02 61.38 52.76
C ALA A 14 -17.97 59.90 53.01
N ALA A 15 -18.02 59.56 54.23
CA ALA A 15 -17.78 58.24 54.78
C ALA A 15 -19.05 57.41 54.90
N ARG A 16 -18.89 56.11 54.84
CA ARG A 16 -19.53 55.09 55.68
C ARG A 16 -20.98 54.65 55.41
N MET A 17 -21.08 53.34 55.32
CA MET A 17 -22.20 52.44 55.55
C MET A 17 -23.08 52.12 54.36
N PHE A 18 -22.88 50.93 53.85
CA PHE A 18 -23.95 49.92 53.86
C PHE A 18 -23.36 48.50 53.68
N CYS A 19 -23.98 47.61 54.45
CA CYS A 19 -23.76 46.20 54.64
C CYS A 19 -23.64 45.39 53.41
N GLY A 20 -22.79 44.37 53.47
CA GLY A 20 -22.80 43.00 53.06
C GLY A 20 -23.87 42.49 52.06
N LEU A 21 -23.42 42.14 50.90
CA LEU A 21 -23.97 41.02 50.11
C LEU A 21 -22.77 40.36 49.40
N GLY A 22 -22.35 39.24 49.96
CA GLY A 22 -21.30 38.42 49.38
C GLY A 22 -21.75 37.85 48.04
N LEU A 23 -21.21 38.35 46.94
CA LEU A 23 -21.21 37.64 45.65
C LEU A 23 -20.16 36.55 45.73
N TRP A 24 -20.60 35.33 46.00
CA TRP A 24 -19.87 34.14 45.68
C TRP A 24 -19.78 34.05 44.13
N ALA A 25 -18.68 34.48 43.56
CA ALA A 25 -18.31 34.10 42.21
C ALA A 25 -17.99 32.60 42.24
N MET A 26 -18.98 31.76 41.94
CA MET A 26 -18.75 30.36 41.58
C MET A 26 -17.91 30.37 40.29
N CYS A 27 -16.60 30.22 40.44
CA CYS A 27 -15.74 29.72 39.37
C CYS A 27 -16.26 28.32 39.04
N LEU A 28 -17.15 28.20 38.05
CA LEU A 28 -17.40 26.99 37.33
C LEU A 28 -16.11 26.70 36.55
N SER A 29 -15.14 26.06 37.21
CA SER A 29 -14.11 25.29 36.53
C SER A 29 -14.85 24.20 35.80
N THR A 30 -15.14 24.43 34.50
CA THR A 30 -15.44 23.36 33.59
C THR A 30 -14.21 22.46 33.56
N SER A 31 -14.18 21.49 34.45
CA SER A 31 -13.31 20.33 34.26
C SER A 31 -13.73 19.73 32.92
N TRP A 32 -12.89 19.92 31.91
CA TRP A 32 -12.95 19.12 30.73
C TRP A 32 -12.67 17.69 31.20
N GLY A 33 -13.74 16.96 31.51
CA GLY A 33 -13.67 15.58 31.88
C GLY A 33 -12.99 14.86 30.70
N GLN A 34 -11.83 14.30 30.96
CA GLN A 34 -11.23 13.33 30.06
C GLN A 34 -12.33 12.33 29.79
N GLN A 35 -12.78 12.24 28.53
CA GLN A 35 -13.70 11.17 28.14
C GLN A 35 -13.03 9.84 28.48
N PRO A 36 -13.73 8.92 29.16
CA PRO A 36 -13.12 7.63 29.49
C PRO A 36 -12.60 6.99 28.23
N VAL A 37 -11.36 6.52 28.28
CA VAL A 37 -10.75 5.75 27.16
C VAL A 37 -11.74 4.64 26.80
N PRO A 38 -12.23 4.57 25.55
CA PRO A 38 -13.21 3.57 25.17
C PRO A 38 -12.70 2.18 25.47
N THR A 39 -13.56 1.38 26.10
CA THR A 39 -13.25 -0.04 26.36
C THR A 39 -13.11 -0.80 25.05
N PRO A 40 -12.42 -1.95 25.04
CA PRO A 40 -12.41 -2.85 23.87
C PRO A 40 -13.80 -3.12 23.33
N GLU A 41 -14.80 -3.36 24.22
CA GLU A 41 -16.20 -3.54 23.85
C GLU A 41 -16.81 -2.32 23.16
N GLY A 42 -16.46 -1.12 23.60
CA GLY A 42 -16.93 0.11 22.97
C GLY A 42 -16.43 0.28 21.54
N VAL A 43 -15.16 -0.03 21.27
CA VAL A 43 -14.59 -0.02 19.91
C VAL A 43 -15.24 -1.12 19.05
N TRP A 44 -15.43 -2.31 19.60
CA TRP A 44 -16.08 -3.43 18.90
C TRP A 44 -17.51 -3.10 18.48
N THR A 45 -18.31 -2.56 19.41
CA THR A 45 -19.70 -2.16 19.14
C THR A 45 -19.77 -1.10 18.02
N ARG A 46 -18.86 -0.12 18.04
CA ARG A 46 -18.78 0.91 17.00
C ARG A 46 -18.37 0.32 15.65
N ALA A 47 -17.39 -0.59 15.64
CA ALA A 47 -16.95 -1.28 14.42
C ALA A 47 -18.10 -2.09 13.77
N GLN A 48 -18.94 -2.75 14.59
CA GLN A 48 -20.13 -3.46 14.10
C GLN A 48 -21.18 -2.49 13.51
N ALA A 49 -21.40 -1.35 14.14
CA ALA A 49 -22.35 -0.36 13.65
C ALA A 49 -21.90 0.33 12.35
N GLU A 50 -20.60 0.37 12.07
CA GLU A 50 -20.01 1.01 10.89
C GLU A 50 -20.07 0.14 9.61
N VAL A 51 -20.42 -1.14 9.70
CA VAL A 51 -20.39 -2.11 8.56
C VAL A 51 -21.19 -1.62 7.36
N GLN A 52 -22.42 -1.13 7.56
CA GLN A 52 -23.27 -0.69 6.44
C GLN A 52 -22.73 0.58 5.78
N ALA A 53 -22.17 1.50 6.57
CA ALA A 53 -21.57 2.71 6.04
C ALA A 53 -20.30 2.39 5.20
N LEU A 54 -19.49 1.43 5.64
CA LEU A 54 -18.33 0.96 4.87
C LEU A 54 -18.76 0.29 3.56
N LEU A 55 -19.80 -0.55 3.58
CA LEU A 55 -20.33 -1.16 2.35
C LEU A 55 -20.81 -0.11 1.35
N GLY A 56 -21.47 0.97 1.79
CA GLY A 56 -21.83 2.09 0.92
C GLY A 56 -20.62 2.82 0.33
N SER A 57 -19.54 2.96 1.10
CA SER A 57 -18.27 3.52 0.57
C SER A 57 -17.61 2.59 -0.44
N LEU A 58 -17.67 1.27 -0.22
CA LEU A 58 -17.17 0.28 -1.18
C LEU A 58 -17.95 0.33 -2.50
N GLU A 59 -19.28 0.42 -2.45
CA GLU A 59 -20.11 0.58 -3.64
C GLU A 59 -19.70 1.81 -4.44
N ALA A 60 -19.50 2.95 -3.78
CA ALA A 60 -19.05 4.18 -4.42
C ALA A 60 -17.65 4.03 -5.05
N LEU A 61 -16.70 3.45 -4.33
CA LEU A 61 -15.34 3.22 -4.82
C LEU A 61 -15.30 2.24 -5.99
N VAL A 62 -16.05 1.14 -5.93
CA VAL A 62 -16.17 0.16 -7.03
C VAL A 62 -16.77 0.81 -8.28
N GLY A 63 -17.72 1.74 -8.11
CA GLY A 63 -18.31 2.51 -9.20
C GLY A 63 -17.36 3.46 -9.93
N ILE A 64 -16.17 3.73 -9.38
CA ILE A 64 -15.13 4.56 -10.03
C ILE A 64 -14.06 3.63 -10.62
N GLU A 65 -13.97 3.55 -11.95
CA GLU A 65 -12.88 2.87 -12.61
C GLU A 65 -11.58 3.65 -12.40
N SER A 66 -10.51 2.96 -12.01
CA SER A 66 -9.21 3.54 -11.64
C SER A 66 -8.02 2.66 -12.07
N GLY A 67 -8.07 2.13 -13.30
CA GLY A 67 -6.92 1.40 -13.85
C GLY A 67 -5.68 2.29 -13.87
N SER A 68 -4.48 1.71 -13.65
CA SER A 68 -3.21 2.48 -13.55
C SER A 68 -2.93 3.35 -14.78
N GLN A 69 -3.54 3.02 -15.94
CA GLN A 69 -3.43 3.80 -17.18
C GLN A 69 -4.58 4.81 -17.38
N ASP A 70 -5.64 4.78 -16.54
CA ASP A 70 -6.76 5.72 -16.59
C ASP A 70 -6.54 6.89 -15.64
N LEU A 71 -5.70 7.85 -16.06
CA LEU A 71 -5.36 9.01 -15.23
C LEU A 71 -6.59 9.83 -14.83
N GLU A 72 -7.61 9.91 -15.69
CA GLU A 72 -8.86 10.60 -15.37
C GLU A 72 -9.65 9.87 -14.28
N GLY A 73 -9.72 8.54 -14.36
CA GLY A 73 -10.31 7.70 -13.32
C GLY A 73 -9.59 7.81 -12.00
N LEU A 74 -8.25 7.81 -12.03
CA LEU A 74 -7.41 8.00 -10.86
C LEU A 74 -7.59 9.40 -10.22
N ASP A 75 -7.74 10.45 -11.00
CA ASP A 75 -8.03 11.79 -10.47
C ASP A 75 -9.43 11.83 -9.79
N ARG A 76 -10.44 11.12 -10.33
CA ARG A 76 -11.78 11.02 -9.72
C ARG A 76 -11.76 10.27 -8.40
N ILE A 77 -11.12 9.10 -8.35
CA ILE A 77 -11.05 8.31 -7.11
C ILE A 77 -10.22 9.02 -6.05
N ALA A 78 -9.11 9.68 -6.42
CA ALA A 78 -8.30 10.49 -5.51
C ALA A 78 -9.12 11.65 -4.91
N THR A 79 -9.96 12.31 -5.70
CA THR A 79 -10.86 13.37 -5.22
C THR A 79 -11.88 12.82 -4.23
N TRP A 80 -12.47 11.65 -4.51
CA TRP A 80 -13.39 11.00 -3.59
C TRP A 80 -12.72 10.67 -2.26
N ILE A 81 -11.54 10.07 -2.29
CA ILE A 81 -10.75 9.70 -1.10
C ILE A 81 -10.38 10.93 -0.29
N ALA A 82 -9.86 11.97 -0.96
CA ALA A 82 -9.48 13.21 -0.31
C ALA A 82 -10.67 13.85 0.41
N THR A 83 -11.84 13.90 -0.23
CA THR A 83 -13.08 14.42 0.35
C THR A 83 -13.51 13.61 1.58
N ALA A 84 -13.47 12.27 1.50
CA ALA A 84 -13.85 11.39 2.61
C ALA A 84 -12.92 11.56 3.82
N LEU A 85 -11.60 11.66 3.59
CA LEU A 85 -10.62 11.90 4.65
C LEU A 85 -10.74 13.32 5.27
N GLN A 86 -11.04 14.34 4.44
CA GLN A 86 -11.32 15.71 4.94
C GLN A 86 -12.56 15.73 5.82
N GLN A 87 -13.64 15.06 5.43
CA GLN A 87 -14.86 14.90 6.23
C GLN A 87 -14.60 14.16 7.54
N ALA A 88 -13.62 13.25 7.53
CA ALA A 88 -13.13 12.58 8.75
C ALA A 88 -12.13 13.44 9.56
N GLY A 89 -11.94 14.72 9.22
CA GLY A 89 -11.15 15.70 9.98
C GLY A 89 -9.66 15.75 9.67
N MET A 90 -9.18 15.05 8.64
CA MET A 90 -7.76 15.11 8.25
C MET A 90 -7.44 16.37 7.44
N GLN A 91 -6.21 16.84 7.55
CA GLN A 91 -5.61 17.76 6.59
C GLN A 91 -5.13 16.94 5.40
N VAL A 92 -5.68 17.20 4.19
CA VAL A 92 -5.46 16.34 3.01
C VAL A 92 -4.85 17.14 1.87
N GLN A 93 -3.88 16.51 1.20
CA GLN A 93 -3.25 16.99 -0.04
C GLN A 93 -3.36 15.90 -1.11
N ILE A 94 -3.65 16.29 -2.35
CA ILE A 94 -3.50 15.43 -3.52
C ILE A 94 -2.16 15.81 -4.16
N LEU A 95 -1.22 14.87 -4.17
CA LEU A 95 0.12 15.05 -4.71
C LEU A 95 0.18 14.44 -6.11
N PRO A 96 0.79 15.13 -7.09
CA PRO A 96 0.92 14.59 -8.44
C PRO A 96 1.86 13.38 -8.47
N GLY A 97 1.49 12.33 -9.20
CA GLY A 97 2.37 11.21 -9.47
C GLY A 97 3.26 11.48 -10.68
N HIS A 98 4.57 11.43 -10.50
CA HIS A 98 5.56 11.60 -11.55
C HIS A 98 6.68 10.58 -11.44
N VAL A 99 6.98 9.93 -12.57
CA VAL A 99 8.19 9.13 -12.70
C VAL A 99 9.31 10.06 -13.15
N PRO A 100 10.46 10.11 -12.46
CA PRO A 100 11.58 10.90 -12.91
C PRO A 100 12.01 10.54 -14.35
N PRO A 101 12.44 11.50 -15.17
CA PRO A 101 12.89 11.23 -16.53
C PRO A 101 14.06 10.25 -16.52
N ARG A 102 14.01 9.23 -17.39
CA ARG A 102 15.14 8.34 -17.63
C ARG A 102 16.21 9.06 -18.45
N SER A 103 17.45 8.54 -18.41
CA SER A 103 18.55 9.10 -19.21
C SER A 103 18.14 9.27 -20.68
N GLY A 104 18.20 10.49 -21.21
CA GLY A 104 17.79 10.85 -22.58
C GLY A 104 16.33 11.31 -22.73
N GLN A 105 15.52 11.37 -21.68
CA GLN A 105 14.18 11.95 -21.69
C GLN A 105 14.17 13.36 -21.14
N VAL A 106 13.39 14.26 -21.75
CA VAL A 106 13.30 15.68 -21.35
C VAL A 106 12.28 15.88 -20.22
N GLN A 107 11.25 15.02 -20.13
CA GLN A 107 10.20 15.08 -19.11
C GLN A 107 9.94 13.69 -18.54
N GLY A 108 9.56 13.64 -17.24
CA GLY A 108 9.07 12.44 -16.58
C GLY A 108 7.68 12.05 -17.08
N GLU A 109 7.32 10.82 -16.90
CA GLU A 109 6.00 10.28 -17.21
C GLU A 109 5.02 10.57 -16.05
N ARG A 110 3.80 11.01 -16.36
CA ARG A 110 2.73 11.16 -15.37
C ARG A 110 2.15 9.78 -15.05
N VAL A 111 2.02 9.49 -13.76
CA VAL A 111 1.28 8.33 -13.22
C VAL A 111 0.18 8.81 -12.30
N GLY A 112 -0.58 7.89 -11.72
CA GLY A 112 -1.67 8.20 -10.79
C GLY A 112 -1.21 9.09 -9.63
N PRO A 113 -2.09 9.99 -9.13
CA PRO A 113 -1.78 10.88 -8.01
C PRO A 113 -1.69 10.09 -6.69
N MET A 114 -1.22 10.76 -5.64
CA MET A 114 -1.22 10.25 -4.28
C MET A 114 -2.12 11.13 -3.41
N VAL A 115 -2.88 10.53 -2.49
CA VAL A 115 -3.64 11.25 -1.46
C VAL A 115 -2.92 11.10 -0.15
N LEU A 116 -2.43 12.22 0.42
CA LEU A 116 -1.76 12.28 1.71
C LEU A 116 -2.64 13.03 2.71
N GLY A 117 -3.13 12.32 3.73
CA GLY A 117 -3.87 12.88 4.86
C GLY A 117 -3.02 12.89 6.12
N ARG A 118 -3.13 13.94 6.94
CA ARG A 118 -2.42 14.04 8.24
C ARG A 118 -3.38 14.52 9.33
N LEU A 119 -3.22 13.97 10.53
CA LEU A 119 -4.01 14.28 11.70
C LEU A 119 -3.11 14.29 12.94
N GLN A 120 -3.08 15.41 13.67
CA GLN A 120 -2.31 15.54 14.91
C GLN A 120 -3.08 14.98 16.08
N GLY A 121 -2.40 14.25 16.94
CA GLY A 121 -2.95 13.64 18.14
C GLY A 121 -2.24 14.13 19.43
N GLN A 122 -2.37 13.33 20.49
CA GLN A 122 -1.84 13.61 21.82
C GLN A 122 -1.00 12.44 22.36
N GLY A 123 -0.82 11.37 21.55
CA GLY A 123 -0.07 10.19 21.93
C GLY A 123 1.44 10.36 21.76
N GLN A 124 2.16 9.24 21.75
CA GLN A 124 3.62 9.21 21.80
C GLN A 124 4.26 8.87 20.45
N LYS A 125 3.59 8.03 19.64
CA LYS A 125 4.14 7.49 18.42
C LYS A 125 3.35 7.94 17.19
N LYS A 126 4.04 8.02 16.06
CA LYS A 126 3.47 8.31 14.75
C LYS A 126 3.10 7.02 14.03
N VAL A 127 1.90 6.97 13.45
CA VAL A 127 1.38 5.80 12.72
C VAL A 127 1.03 6.20 11.29
N LEU A 128 1.54 5.45 10.32
CA LEU A 128 1.26 5.61 8.89
C LEU A 128 0.37 4.46 8.42
N LEU A 129 -0.71 4.78 7.72
CA LEU A 129 -1.59 3.83 7.02
C LEU A 129 -1.35 3.97 5.53
N ILE A 130 -1.10 2.87 4.82
CA ILE A 130 -0.89 2.88 3.38
C ILE A 130 -1.83 1.91 2.66
N ALA A 131 -2.33 2.31 1.48
CA ALA A 131 -3.14 1.54 0.56
C ALA A 131 -2.93 2.08 -0.85
N HIS A 132 -3.49 1.42 -1.87
CA HIS A 132 -3.49 1.95 -3.23
C HIS A 132 -4.90 2.04 -3.82
N MET A 133 -5.08 2.94 -4.79
CA MET A 133 -6.36 3.18 -5.43
C MET A 133 -6.38 2.83 -6.91
N ASP A 134 -5.22 2.54 -7.50
CA ASP A 134 -5.15 2.04 -8.87
C ASP A 134 -5.46 0.54 -8.94
N THR A 135 -5.71 0.05 -10.14
CA THR A 135 -6.09 -1.33 -10.39
C THR A 135 -5.50 -1.82 -11.70
N VAL A 136 -5.36 -3.14 -11.86
CA VAL A 136 -4.93 -3.77 -13.12
C VAL A 136 -5.97 -3.67 -14.24
N TYR A 137 -7.21 -3.29 -13.94
CA TYR A 137 -8.31 -3.37 -14.89
C TYR A 137 -8.34 -2.19 -15.84
N PRO A 138 -8.39 -2.41 -17.16
CA PRO A 138 -8.53 -1.32 -18.13
C PRO A 138 -9.92 -0.67 -18.04
N LYS A 139 -10.01 0.59 -18.49
CA LYS A 139 -11.26 1.35 -18.57
C LYS A 139 -12.34 0.59 -19.36
N GLY A 140 -13.58 0.63 -18.88
CA GLY A 140 -14.75 -0.04 -19.48
C GLY A 140 -15.01 -1.45 -18.92
N MET A 141 -14.27 -1.89 -17.90
CA MET A 141 -14.48 -3.18 -17.26
C MET A 141 -15.53 -3.16 -16.15
N GLY A 142 -15.85 -1.98 -15.58
CA GLY A 142 -16.77 -1.83 -14.45
C GLY A 142 -18.16 -2.38 -14.71
N ALA A 143 -18.68 -2.24 -15.93
CA ALA A 143 -19.98 -2.78 -16.32
C ALA A 143 -20.04 -4.32 -16.30
N ARG A 144 -18.89 -5.02 -16.38
CA ARG A 144 -18.82 -6.48 -16.36
C ARG A 144 -18.80 -7.05 -14.95
N GLN A 145 -18.39 -6.25 -13.98
CA GLN A 145 -18.31 -6.66 -12.58
C GLN A 145 -18.80 -5.52 -11.67
N PRO A 146 -20.11 -5.16 -11.74
CA PRO A 146 -20.68 -4.13 -10.89
C PRO A 146 -20.69 -4.59 -9.43
N PHE A 147 -20.78 -3.61 -8.52
CA PHE A 147 -20.98 -3.91 -7.11
C PHE A 147 -22.27 -4.71 -6.89
N ARG A 148 -22.20 -5.77 -6.13
CA ARG A 148 -23.35 -6.56 -5.68
C ARG A 148 -23.03 -7.29 -4.39
N ILE A 149 -24.04 -7.58 -3.62
CA ILE A 149 -23.95 -8.38 -2.39
C ILE A 149 -24.69 -9.70 -2.62
N GLU A 150 -24.02 -10.82 -2.34
CA GLU A 150 -24.57 -12.17 -2.51
C GLU A 150 -23.88 -13.10 -1.52
N ASP A 151 -24.64 -13.92 -0.79
CA ASP A 151 -24.17 -14.96 0.12
C ASP A 151 -23.09 -14.50 1.13
N GLY A 152 -23.28 -13.33 1.75
CA GLY A 152 -22.35 -12.78 2.74
C GLY A 152 -21.03 -12.21 2.15
N LYS A 153 -20.97 -12.07 0.83
CA LYS A 153 -19.86 -11.49 0.08
C LYS A 153 -20.29 -10.24 -0.64
N ALA A 154 -19.40 -9.27 -0.74
CA ALA A 154 -19.54 -8.12 -1.62
C ALA A 154 -18.59 -8.30 -2.80
N TYR A 155 -19.14 -8.28 -4.00
CA TYR A 155 -18.43 -8.41 -5.27
C TYR A 155 -18.26 -7.06 -5.92
N GLY A 156 -17.19 -6.89 -6.66
CA GLY A 156 -16.96 -5.68 -7.45
C GLY A 156 -15.56 -5.66 -8.04
N LEU A 157 -15.37 -4.81 -9.05
CA LEU A 157 -14.08 -4.64 -9.70
C LEU A 157 -13.08 -3.99 -8.74
N ALA A 158 -11.92 -4.65 -8.52
CA ALA A 158 -10.88 -4.20 -7.59
C ALA A 158 -11.37 -4.04 -6.13
N ILE A 159 -12.40 -4.78 -5.73
CA ILE A 159 -12.96 -4.65 -4.39
C ILE A 159 -12.01 -5.23 -3.32
N ALA A 160 -11.25 -6.29 -3.64
CA ALA A 160 -10.30 -6.91 -2.73
C ALA A 160 -8.89 -6.30 -2.87
N ASP A 161 -8.58 -5.72 -4.05
CA ASP A 161 -7.27 -5.20 -4.42
C ASP A 161 -7.39 -3.82 -5.11
N ASP A 162 -7.34 -2.68 -4.38
CA ASP A 162 -7.30 -2.55 -2.92
C ASP A 162 -8.35 -1.55 -2.42
N LYS A 163 -9.51 -1.44 -3.15
CA LYS A 163 -10.57 -0.49 -2.76
C LYS A 163 -11.13 -0.78 -1.36
N SER A 164 -11.06 -2.05 -0.91
CA SER A 164 -11.48 -2.40 0.44
C SER A 164 -10.51 -1.91 1.52
N GLY A 165 -9.22 -1.90 1.24
CA GLY A 165 -8.21 -1.30 2.12
C GLY A 165 -8.39 0.21 2.23
N VAL A 166 -8.64 0.88 1.10
CA VAL A 166 -8.99 2.30 1.07
C VAL A 166 -10.22 2.61 1.92
N ALA A 167 -11.33 1.86 1.74
CA ALA A 167 -12.54 2.05 2.52
C ALA A 167 -12.29 1.80 4.01
N LEU A 168 -11.54 0.75 4.35
CA LEU A 168 -11.21 0.41 5.72
C LEU A 168 -10.40 1.51 6.41
N ILE A 169 -9.43 2.13 5.72
CA ILE A 169 -8.67 3.28 6.23
C ILE A 169 -9.60 4.46 6.51
N VAL A 170 -10.44 4.86 5.55
CA VAL A 170 -11.38 5.98 5.71
C VAL A 170 -12.28 5.77 6.92
N HIS A 171 -12.86 4.56 7.08
CA HIS A 171 -13.75 4.25 8.19
C HIS A 171 -13.00 4.09 9.52
N THR A 172 -11.73 3.67 9.51
CA THR A 172 -10.88 3.70 10.70
C THR A 172 -10.67 5.13 11.20
N VAL A 173 -10.34 6.08 10.31
CA VAL A 173 -10.18 7.49 10.67
C VAL A 173 -11.50 8.08 11.20
N ARG A 174 -12.63 7.76 10.55
CA ARG A 174 -13.96 8.19 11.03
C ARG A 174 -14.28 7.68 12.42
N LEU A 175 -14.01 6.40 12.71
CA LEU A 175 -14.22 5.82 14.03
C LEU A 175 -13.36 6.49 15.10
N LEU A 176 -12.07 6.70 14.83
CA LEU A 176 -11.16 7.40 15.71
C LEU A 176 -11.70 8.79 16.06
N GLN A 177 -12.16 9.56 15.08
CA GLN A 177 -12.71 10.91 15.29
C GLN A 177 -14.06 10.86 16.03
N ALA A 178 -14.98 9.98 15.63
CA ALA A 178 -16.29 9.86 16.25
C ALA A 178 -16.22 9.44 17.74
N MET A 179 -15.16 8.73 18.12
CA MET A 179 -14.89 8.29 19.47
C MET A 179 -13.96 9.24 20.25
N GLY A 180 -13.49 10.33 19.62
CA GLY A 180 -12.56 11.28 20.24
C GLY A 180 -11.16 10.71 20.54
N LEU A 181 -10.77 9.62 19.84
CA LEU A 181 -9.51 8.91 20.05
C LEU A 181 -8.36 9.63 19.37
N ARG A 182 -7.38 10.07 20.14
CA ARG A 182 -6.20 10.82 19.68
C ARG A 182 -4.91 10.32 20.32
N ASP A 183 -4.85 9.04 20.66
CA ASP A 183 -3.71 8.43 21.37
C ASP A 183 -2.49 8.16 20.46
N TYR A 184 -2.33 8.90 19.38
CA TYR A 184 -1.16 8.94 18.49
C TYR A 184 -0.53 10.33 18.52
N ALA A 185 0.76 10.44 18.28
CA ALA A 185 1.41 11.76 18.08
C ALA A 185 0.97 12.36 16.74
N GLU A 186 1.02 11.54 15.69
CA GLU A 186 0.55 11.87 14.35
C GLU A 186 0.00 10.60 13.70
N LEU A 187 -1.18 10.71 13.05
CA LEU A 187 -1.72 9.70 12.15
C LEU A 187 -1.63 10.22 10.73
N ALA A 188 -0.94 9.49 9.85
CA ALA A 188 -0.93 9.79 8.43
C ALA A 188 -1.56 8.66 7.61
N VAL A 189 -2.14 9.04 6.49
CA VAL A 189 -2.70 8.14 5.46
C VAL A 189 -2.05 8.50 4.15
N LEU A 190 -1.46 7.54 3.46
CA LEU A 190 -1.00 7.67 2.08
C LEU A 190 -1.71 6.64 1.21
N ILE A 191 -2.42 7.09 0.19
CA ILE A 191 -3.07 6.24 -0.81
C ILE A 191 -2.54 6.64 -2.18
N ASN A 192 -1.78 5.75 -2.81
CA ASN A 192 -1.15 6.00 -4.10
C ASN A 192 -1.94 5.41 -5.27
N GLY A 193 -1.66 5.91 -6.48
CA GLY A 193 -2.36 5.53 -7.70
C GLY A 193 -1.45 4.88 -8.75
N ASP A 194 -0.38 4.17 -8.31
CA ASP A 194 0.59 3.55 -9.21
C ASP A 194 1.19 2.26 -8.65
N GLU A 195 0.51 1.61 -7.69
CA GLU A 195 0.96 0.37 -7.06
C GLU A 195 1.08 -0.76 -8.08
N GLU A 196 0.08 -0.97 -8.89
CA GLU A 196 -0.04 -2.07 -9.83
C GLU A 196 1.01 -2.05 -10.96
N ILE A 197 1.65 -0.90 -11.14
CA ILE A 197 2.79 -0.72 -12.07
C ILE A 197 4.14 -0.62 -11.37
N GLY A 198 4.20 -0.95 -10.05
CA GLY A 198 5.44 -1.01 -9.26
C GLY A 198 5.81 0.29 -8.55
N SER A 199 4.85 1.17 -8.34
CA SER A 199 4.97 2.42 -7.56
C SER A 199 6.08 3.38 -8.05
N PRO A 200 6.24 3.56 -9.37
CA PRO A 200 7.37 4.32 -9.88
C PRO A 200 7.35 5.81 -9.47
N GLY A 201 6.17 6.38 -9.25
CA GLY A 201 5.98 7.76 -8.80
C GLY A 201 5.92 7.90 -7.28
N SER A 202 5.39 6.89 -6.57
CA SER A 202 5.10 6.97 -5.13
C SER A 202 6.16 6.34 -4.24
N ARG A 203 6.95 5.37 -4.69
CA ARG A 203 7.90 4.60 -3.87
C ARG A 203 8.90 5.46 -3.07
N ALA A 204 9.32 6.61 -3.62
CA ALA A 204 10.25 7.50 -2.93
C ALA A 204 9.59 8.11 -1.69
N LEU A 205 8.36 8.63 -1.82
CA LEU A 205 7.57 9.18 -0.72
C LEU A 205 7.19 8.09 0.30
N ILE A 206 6.81 6.90 -0.14
CA ILE A 206 6.52 5.77 0.75
C ILE A 206 7.75 5.43 1.61
N THR A 207 8.95 5.39 1.00
CA THR A 207 10.21 5.11 1.70
C THR A 207 10.57 6.24 2.68
N GLU A 208 10.34 7.49 2.31
CA GLU A 208 10.57 8.66 3.16
C GLU A 208 9.66 8.64 4.38
N LEU A 209 8.35 8.48 4.18
CA LEU A 209 7.37 8.37 5.26
C LEU A 209 7.67 7.17 6.18
N GLY A 210 8.09 6.01 5.63
CA GLY A 210 8.53 4.87 6.42
C GLY A 210 9.63 5.25 7.41
N SER A 211 10.53 6.18 7.06
CA SER A 211 11.61 6.67 7.93
C SER A 211 11.14 7.70 8.98
N GLU A 212 10.00 8.35 8.77
CA GLU A 212 9.45 9.37 9.67
C GLU A 212 8.50 8.82 10.73
N PHE A 213 7.83 7.70 10.42
CA PHE A 213 6.81 7.12 11.25
C PHE A 213 7.32 5.94 12.08
N ASP A 214 6.77 5.78 13.30
CA ASP A 214 7.17 4.73 14.23
C ASP A 214 6.54 3.37 13.89
N ALA A 215 5.45 3.36 13.13
CA ALA A 215 4.83 2.15 12.61
C ALA A 215 4.13 2.42 11.28
N VAL A 216 4.12 1.41 10.41
CA VAL A 216 3.38 1.42 9.14
C VAL A 216 2.43 0.23 9.11
N LEU A 217 1.16 0.50 8.82
CA LEU A 217 0.11 -0.48 8.59
C LEU A 217 -0.29 -0.44 7.11
N SER A 218 -0.12 -1.55 6.41
CA SER A 218 -0.42 -1.66 4.98
C SER A 218 -1.70 -2.47 4.77
N TYR A 219 -2.62 -1.92 3.99
CA TYR A 219 -4.01 -2.36 3.94
C TYR A 219 -4.36 -3.26 2.76
N GLU A 220 -3.39 -3.90 2.16
CA GLU A 220 -3.64 -5.00 1.23
C GLU A 220 -4.51 -6.08 1.85
N SER A 221 -5.09 -6.96 1.02
CA SER A 221 -6.01 -8.01 1.46
C SER A 221 -5.56 -8.73 2.74
N GLY A 222 -6.44 -8.80 3.71
CA GLY A 222 -6.25 -9.44 5.01
C GLY A 222 -6.38 -10.98 4.98
N GLY A 223 -6.16 -11.59 3.83
CA GLY A 223 -6.25 -13.04 3.61
C GLY A 223 -7.49 -13.44 2.82
N GLY A 224 -7.57 -14.71 2.49
CA GLY A 224 -8.71 -15.29 1.79
C GLY A 224 -9.77 -15.83 2.75
N GLU A 225 -9.75 -17.15 3.01
CA GLU A 225 -10.72 -17.81 3.88
C GLU A 225 -10.51 -17.51 5.38
N ARG A 226 -9.30 -17.14 5.78
CA ARG A 226 -8.95 -16.87 7.18
C ARG A 226 -8.29 -15.50 7.31
N ASP A 227 -8.60 -14.81 8.41
CA ASP A 227 -7.97 -13.57 8.77
C ASP A 227 -6.46 -13.75 8.93
N THR A 228 -5.67 -13.00 8.16
CA THR A 228 -4.22 -13.13 8.10
C THR A 228 -3.56 -11.76 8.05
N VAL A 229 -2.49 -11.56 8.80
CA VAL A 229 -1.52 -10.48 8.59
C VAL A 229 -0.20 -11.06 8.13
N ARG A 230 0.63 -10.26 7.44
CA ARG A 230 1.86 -10.75 6.81
C ARG A 230 3.08 -10.02 7.35
N LEU A 231 4.14 -10.78 7.55
CA LEU A 231 5.46 -10.31 7.95
C LEU A 231 6.48 -10.35 6.80
N ALA A 232 6.08 -10.87 5.65
CA ALA A 232 6.93 -11.00 4.48
C ALA A 232 6.15 -10.88 3.18
N THR A 233 6.74 -10.21 2.18
CA THR A 233 6.33 -10.23 0.77
C THR A 233 7.55 -10.45 -0.11
N SER A 234 7.34 -10.94 -1.35
CA SER A 234 8.44 -11.26 -2.25
C SER A 234 9.06 -10.02 -2.87
N ALA A 235 10.37 -10.05 -3.08
CA ALA A 235 11.04 -9.18 -4.05
C ALA A 235 10.63 -9.57 -5.47
N LEU A 236 10.49 -8.59 -6.34
CA LEU A 236 10.10 -8.74 -7.74
C LEU A 236 11.20 -8.22 -8.66
N ALA A 237 11.42 -8.92 -9.77
CA ALA A 237 12.22 -8.41 -10.88
C ALA A 237 11.67 -8.92 -12.20
N SER A 238 11.93 -8.21 -13.27
CA SER A 238 11.70 -8.66 -14.64
C SER A 238 13.02 -8.89 -15.36
N VAL A 239 13.03 -9.89 -16.24
CA VAL A 239 14.18 -10.18 -17.09
C VAL A 239 13.75 -10.12 -18.54
N GLN A 240 14.51 -9.41 -19.36
CA GLN A 240 14.43 -9.50 -20.80
C GLN A 240 15.72 -10.11 -21.32
N MET A 241 15.61 -11.18 -22.10
CA MET A 241 16.71 -11.81 -22.81
C MET A 241 16.51 -11.59 -24.29
N THR A 242 17.48 -10.97 -24.94
CA THR A 242 17.51 -10.76 -26.40
C THR A 242 18.66 -11.55 -26.99
N VAL A 243 18.35 -12.41 -27.92
CA VAL A 243 19.35 -13.18 -28.70
C VAL A 243 19.43 -12.62 -30.11
N THR A 244 20.63 -12.29 -30.55
CA THR A 244 20.93 -11.86 -31.92
C THR A 244 21.82 -12.92 -32.59
N GLY A 245 21.34 -13.44 -33.69
CA GLY A 245 22.04 -14.42 -34.55
C GLY A 245 22.24 -13.86 -35.95
N ARG A 246 21.91 -14.66 -36.97
CA ARG A 246 22.04 -14.27 -38.37
C ARG A 246 20.99 -14.97 -39.26
N ALA A 247 20.27 -14.18 -40.04
CA ALA A 247 19.28 -14.70 -40.97
C ALA A 247 19.93 -15.52 -42.10
N ALA A 248 19.21 -16.54 -42.55
CA ALA A 248 19.55 -17.32 -43.76
C ALA A 248 18.30 -18.02 -44.30
N HIS A 249 18.36 -18.48 -45.56
CA HIS A 249 17.30 -19.29 -46.14
C HIS A 249 17.27 -20.67 -45.47
N ALA A 250 16.17 -21.02 -44.79
CA ALA A 250 16.10 -22.22 -43.95
C ALA A 250 16.29 -23.55 -44.71
N GLY A 251 15.93 -23.59 -45.99
CA GLY A 251 16.10 -24.80 -46.84
C GLY A 251 17.34 -24.79 -47.73
N ALA A 252 17.72 -23.63 -48.30
CA ALA A 252 18.80 -23.57 -49.27
C ALA A 252 20.20 -23.41 -48.65
N ASN A 253 20.33 -22.65 -47.57
CA ASN A 253 21.62 -22.41 -46.93
C ASN A 253 21.51 -22.25 -45.42
N PRO A 254 21.00 -23.22 -44.68
CA PRO A 254 20.80 -23.10 -43.23
C PRO A 254 22.12 -22.92 -42.45
N GLN A 255 23.24 -23.43 -42.98
CA GLN A 255 24.56 -23.36 -42.30
C GLN A 255 25.10 -21.93 -42.24
N ALA A 256 24.70 -21.04 -43.14
CA ALA A 256 25.08 -19.65 -43.11
C ALA A 256 24.36 -18.87 -41.98
N GLY A 257 23.23 -19.38 -41.48
CA GLY A 257 22.46 -18.79 -40.43
C GLY A 257 23.02 -19.05 -39.04
N ARG A 258 22.56 -18.23 -38.09
CA ARG A 258 22.69 -18.46 -36.62
C ARG A 258 21.31 -18.31 -36.02
N ASN A 259 20.68 -19.43 -35.70
CA ASN A 259 19.27 -19.46 -35.32
C ASN A 259 19.07 -18.91 -33.91
N ALA A 260 18.60 -17.68 -33.82
CA ALA A 260 18.34 -17.01 -32.54
C ALA A 260 17.24 -17.70 -31.73
N LEU A 261 16.25 -18.33 -32.39
CA LEU A 261 15.18 -19.07 -31.72
C LEU A 261 15.70 -20.30 -30.98
N TYR A 262 16.61 -21.05 -31.61
CA TYR A 262 17.20 -22.23 -30.97
C TYR A 262 18.05 -21.86 -29.77
N GLU A 263 18.84 -20.79 -29.86
CA GLU A 263 19.61 -20.28 -28.75
C GLU A 263 18.72 -19.81 -27.62
N LEU A 264 17.67 -19.00 -27.92
CA LEU A 264 16.73 -18.53 -26.92
C LEU A 264 16.05 -19.70 -26.21
N ALA A 265 15.56 -20.70 -26.94
CA ALA A 265 14.90 -21.87 -26.37
C ALA A 265 15.85 -22.65 -25.43
N HIS A 266 17.13 -22.81 -25.82
CA HIS A 266 18.14 -23.42 -24.96
C HIS A 266 18.34 -22.66 -23.66
N GLN A 267 18.51 -21.34 -23.71
CA GLN A 267 18.72 -20.50 -22.53
C GLN A 267 17.50 -20.49 -21.62
N VAL A 268 16.29 -20.41 -22.17
CA VAL A 268 15.02 -20.49 -21.41
C VAL A 268 14.93 -21.81 -20.66
N LEU A 269 15.17 -22.96 -21.34
CA LEU A 269 15.09 -24.27 -20.71
C LEU A 269 16.18 -24.47 -19.63
N LYS A 270 17.40 -24.03 -19.90
CA LYS A 270 18.52 -24.10 -18.96
C LYS A 270 18.28 -23.27 -17.70
N SER A 271 17.77 -22.05 -17.86
CA SER A 271 17.53 -21.13 -16.74
C SER A 271 16.39 -21.56 -15.80
N ARG A 272 15.50 -22.48 -16.20
CA ARG A 272 14.46 -23.05 -15.32
C ARG A 272 15.04 -23.69 -14.06
N GLN A 273 16.28 -24.18 -14.10
CA GLN A 273 16.94 -24.86 -12.99
C GLN A 273 17.59 -23.88 -12.00
N LEU A 274 17.61 -22.58 -12.28
CA LEU A 274 18.22 -21.56 -11.43
C LEU A 274 17.33 -21.17 -10.22
N GLY A 275 16.05 -21.55 -10.25
CA GLY A 275 15.15 -21.34 -9.12
C GLY A 275 15.44 -22.27 -7.95
N ASP A 276 15.13 -21.80 -6.74
CA ASP A 276 15.20 -22.58 -5.49
C ASP A 276 13.88 -22.38 -4.71
N PRO A 277 12.90 -23.30 -4.87
CA PRO A 277 11.61 -23.18 -4.18
C PRO A 277 11.72 -23.16 -2.64
N ALA A 278 12.75 -23.79 -2.06
CA ALA A 278 12.96 -23.77 -0.59
C ALA A 278 13.30 -22.38 -0.07
N ARG A 279 13.89 -21.53 -0.91
CA ARG A 279 14.24 -20.13 -0.66
C ARG A 279 13.21 -19.15 -1.23
N GLY A 280 12.11 -19.62 -1.80
CA GLY A 280 11.13 -18.80 -2.49
C GLY A 280 11.64 -18.17 -3.79
N LEU A 281 12.81 -18.62 -4.28
CA LEU A 281 13.44 -18.07 -5.49
C LEU A 281 12.86 -18.75 -6.72
N ARG A 282 12.23 -17.98 -7.61
CA ARG A 282 11.52 -18.45 -8.80
C ARG A 282 11.84 -17.59 -10.00
N ILE A 283 11.95 -18.23 -11.16
CA ILE A 283 11.98 -17.58 -12.47
C ILE A 283 10.97 -18.25 -13.39
N GLN A 284 10.11 -17.46 -14.02
CA GLN A 284 9.12 -17.94 -14.98
C GLN A 284 9.20 -17.12 -16.27
N TRP A 285 9.55 -17.79 -17.38
CA TRP A 285 9.49 -17.18 -18.68
C TRP A 285 8.04 -17.21 -19.18
N THR A 286 7.46 -16.04 -19.39
CA THR A 286 6.03 -15.90 -19.65
C THR A 286 5.71 -15.37 -21.04
N MET A 287 6.69 -14.77 -21.73
CA MET A 287 6.52 -14.23 -23.06
C MET A 287 7.75 -14.54 -23.93
N ALA A 288 7.53 -14.81 -25.21
CA ALA A 288 8.61 -14.94 -26.20
C ALA A 288 8.15 -14.49 -27.60
N ARG A 289 9.07 -13.94 -28.37
CA ARG A 289 8.85 -13.54 -29.78
C ARG A 289 10.06 -13.89 -30.60
N SER A 290 9.87 -14.51 -31.79
CA SER A 290 10.93 -14.79 -32.73
C SER A 290 10.35 -15.16 -34.08
N GLY A 291 11.02 -14.73 -35.17
CA GLY A 291 10.69 -15.07 -36.56
C GLY A 291 9.38 -14.43 -37.06
N GLU A 292 9.34 -14.07 -38.32
CA GLU A 292 8.17 -13.54 -39.02
C GLU A 292 7.78 -14.39 -40.23
N VAL A 293 8.77 -15.03 -40.85
CA VAL A 293 8.61 -15.81 -42.12
C VAL A 293 9.15 -17.21 -41.94
N ARG A 294 8.32 -18.22 -42.26
CA ARG A 294 8.58 -19.64 -41.99
C ARG A 294 9.87 -20.19 -42.62
N ASN A 295 10.27 -19.72 -43.80
CA ASN A 295 11.43 -20.20 -44.53
C ASN A 295 12.72 -19.37 -44.34
N VAL A 296 12.74 -18.53 -43.29
CA VAL A 296 13.90 -17.72 -42.89
C VAL A 296 14.32 -18.13 -41.47
N ILE A 297 15.63 -18.42 -41.30
CA ILE A 297 16.22 -18.58 -39.96
C ILE A 297 16.14 -17.23 -39.24
N PRO A 298 15.51 -17.15 -38.06
CA PRO A 298 15.35 -15.87 -37.36
C PRO A 298 16.70 -15.37 -36.82
N GLU A 299 17.02 -14.12 -37.11
CA GLU A 299 18.20 -13.48 -36.58
C GLU A 299 17.97 -12.85 -35.18
N THR A 300 16.71 -12.68 -34.77
CA THR A 300 16.37 -12.11 -33.47
C THR A 300 15.33 -12.97 -32.75
N ALA A 301 15.55 -13.17 -31.46
CA ALA A 301 14.58 -13.78 -30.55
C ALA A 301 14.64 -13.08 -29.20
N VAL A 302 13.47 -12.83 -28.61
CA VAL A 302 13.36 -12.14 -27.32
C VAL A 302 12.42 -12.90 -26.41
N ALA A 303 12.76 -13.03 -25.12
CA ALA A 303 11.87 -13.55 -24.10
C ALA A 303 11.86 -12.65 -22.85
N TRP A 304 10.76 -12.72 -22.09
CA TRP A 304 10.60 -12.02 -20.83
C TRP A 304 10.22 -13.00 -19.73
N ALA A 305 10.83 -12.78 -18.55
CA ALA A 305 10.56 -13.57 -17.34
C ALA A 305 10.14 -12.68 -16.16
N ASP A 306 9.27 -13.23 -15.31
CA ASP A 306 9.00 -12.79 -13.95
C ASP A 306 9.98 -13.51 -13.00
N VAL A 307 10.61 -12.77 -12.10
CA VAL A 307 11.50 -13.31 -11.06
C VAL A 307 10.98 -12.87 -9.69
N ARG A 308 10.87 -13.83 -8.76
CA ARG A 308 10.44 -13.60 -7.39
C ARG A 308 11.39 -14.23 -6.41
N ALA A 309 11.64 -13.55 -5.29
CA ALA A 309 12.50 -14.05 -4.22
C ALA A 309 11.97 -13.60 -2.85
N ASP A 310 12.14 -14.45 -1.83
CA ASP A 310 11.75 -14.10 -0.45
C ASP A 310 12.73 -13.11 0.19
N ARG A 311 13.95 -12.97 -0.36
CA ARG A 311 14.97 -12.06 0.15
C ARG A 311 15.70 -11.35 -0.97
N GLN A 312 16.11 -10.11 -0.73
CA GLN A 312 16.85 -9.30 -1.71
C GLN A 312 18.18 -9.96 -2.15
N ALA A 313 18.89 -10.60 -1.24
CA ALA A 313 20.15 -11.30 -1.55
C ALA A 313 19.95 -12.47 -2.55
N ASP A 314 18.79 -13.12 -2.53
CA ASP A 314 18.47 -14.20 -3.47
C ASP A 314 18.22 -13.66 -4.89
N MET A 315 17.72 -12.43 -5.00
CA MET A 315 17.58 -11.71 -6.27
C MET A 315 18.95 -11.44 -6.90
N ASP A 316 19.95 -11.06 -6.08
CA ASP A 316 21.33 -10.85 -6.53
C ASP A 316 21.95 -12.15 -7.07
N LEU A 317 21.72 -13.26 -6.37
CA LEU A 317 22.17 -14.58 -6.80
C LEU A 317 21.52 -15.03 -8.12
N MET A 318 20.23 -14.78 -8.32
CA MET A 318 19.52 -15.07 -9.56
C MET A 318 20.12 -14.30 -10.74
N GLU A 319 20.35 -12.99 -10.56
CA GLU A 319 20.97 -12.17 -11.61
C GLU A 319 22.36 -12.69 -12.00
N GLN A 320 23.21 -13.01 -11.01
CA GLN A 320 24.53 -13.57 -11.24
C GLN A 320 24.47 -14.92 -11.96
N ALA A 321 23.58 -15.82 -11.53
CA ALA A 321 23.40 -17.12 -12.12
C ALA A 321 22.91 -17.03 -13.58
N LEU A 322 21.97 -16.13 -13.89
CA LEU A 322 21.51 -15.87 -15.24
C LEU A 322 22.64 -15.34 -16.14
N ARG A 323 23.42 -14.36 -15.65
CA ARG A 323 24.56 -13.81 -16.40
C ARG A 323 25.65 -14.83 -16.65
N ALA A 324 25.88 -15.75 -15.73
CA ALA A 324 26.81 -16.86 -15.91
C ALA A 324 26.25 -17.89 -16.93
N SER A 325 24.96 -18.22 -16.82
CA SER A 325 24.35 -19.25 -17.68
C SER A 325 24.38 -18.91 -19.16
N ILE A 326 24.21 -17.63 -19.53
CA ILE A 326 24.19 -17.19 -20.94
C ILE A 326 25.57 -17.27 -21.62
N GLN A 327 26.66 -17.54 -20.90
CA GLN A 327 27.99 -17.72 -21.47
C GLN A 327 28.12 -19.06 -22.22
N ASP A 328 27.38 -20.07 -21.79
CA ASP A 328 27.32 -21.38 -22.44
C ASP A 328 26.21 -21.40 -23.50
N LYS A 329 26.59 -21.34 -24.76
CA LYS A 329 25.73 -21.18 -25.94
C LYS A 329 25.55 -22.48 -26.70
N LEU A 330 24.32 -22.74 -27.14
CA LEU A 330 24.01 -23.84 -28.09
C LEU A 330 24.38 -23.49 -29.52
N VAL A 331 24.10 -22.24 -29.92
CA VAL A 331 24.39 -21.75 -31.28
C VAL A 331 25.60 -20.82 -31.23
N PRO A 332 26.77 -21.24 -31.75
CA PRO A 332 27.96 -20.41 -31.80
C PRO A 332 27.72 -19.07 -32.51
N ASP A 333 28.50 -18.07 -32.17
CA ASP A 333 28.47 -16.72 -32.76
C ASP A 333 27.16 -15.95 -32.60
N THR A 334 26.25 -16.40 -31.73
CA THR A 334 25.10 -15.59 -31.29
C THR A 334 25.55 -14.59 -30.22
N GLN A 335 24.84 -13.47 -30.14
CA GLN A 335 25.01 -12.50 -29.07
C GLN A 335 23.78 -12.56 -28.14
N ILE A 336 23.99 -12.52 -26.82
CA ILE A 336 22.91 -12.55 -25.84
C ILE A 336 23.02 -11.32 -24.96
N GLU A 337 21.98 -10.50 -24.97
CA GLU A 337 21.81 -9.37 -24.06
C GLU A 337 20.81 -9.75 -22.98
N LEU A 338 21.16 -9.52 -21.71
CA LEU A 338 20.29 -9.75 -20.55
C LEU A 338 20.05 -8.42 -19.84
N LYS A 339 18.79 -7.98 -19.81
CA LYS A 339 18.32 -6.85 -19.02
C LYS A 339 17.60 -7.38 -17.79
N PHE A 340 18.21 -7.21 -16.64
CA PHE A 340 17.63 -7.55 -15.33
C PHE A 340 17.14 -6.28 -14.67
N GLN A 341 15.82 -6.11 -14.54
CA GLN A 341 15.20 -4.92 -13.98
C GLN A 341 14.61 -5.25 -12.60
N ARG A 342 15.21 -4.68 -11.55
CA ARG A 342 14.70 -4.82 -10.19
C ARG A 342 13.45 -3.98 -10.01
N GLY A 343 12.40 -4.62 -9.52
CA GLY A 343 11.14 -4.02 -9.15
C GLY A 343 11.07 -3.78 -7.64
N ARG A 344 9.98 -4.24 -7.01
CA ARG A 344 9.77 -4.14 -5.56
C ARG A 344 10.81 -4.91 -4.77
N PRO A 345 11.29 -4.36 -3.64
CA PRO A 345 12.11 -5.13 -2.69
C PRO A 345 11.26 -6.18 -1.96
N ALA A 346 11.92 -7.10 -1.24
CA ALA A 346 11.23 -7.98 -0.31
C ALA A 346 10.85 -7.22 0.97
N LEU A 347 9.65 -7.44 1.50
CA LEU A 347 9.35 -7.13 2.89
C LEU A 347 9.95 -8.21 3.78
N VAL A 348 10.78 -7.81 4.72
CA VAL A 348 11.37 -8.68 5.74
C VAL A 348 11.08 -8.09 7.11
N ALA A 349 10.35 -8.83 7.95
CA ALA A 349 9.98 -8.35 9.26
C ALA A 349 11.18 -8.18 10.18
N ASN A 350 11.21 -7.07 10.91
CA ASN A 350 12.05 -6.83 12.07
C ASN A 350 11.32 -7.22 13.37
N GLU A 351 11.93 -7.01 14.53
CA GLU A 351 11.31 -7.35 15.81
C GLU A 351 10.07 -6.48 16.11
N ALA A 352 10.07 -5.21 15.70
CA ALA A 352 8.92 -4.34 15.85
C ALA A 352 7.71 -4.84 15.02
N SER A 353 7.93 -5.30 13.78
CA SER A 353 6.89 -5.92 12.96
C SER A 353 6.30 -7.18 13.62
N ARG A 354 7.16 -8.03 14.22
CA ARG A 354 6.71 -9.23 14.96
C ARG A 354 5.93 -8.87 16.22
N ALA A 355 6.36 -7.83 16.95
CA ALA A 355 5.64 -7.34 18.13
C ALA A 355 4.25 -6.82 17.74
N MET A 356 4.14 -6.07 16.62
CA MET A 356 2.86 -5.61 16.09
C MET A 356 1.96 -6.78 15.69
N ALA A 357 2.50 -7.81 15.04
CA ALA A 357 1.73 -9.00 14.66
C ALA A 357 1.21 -9.78 15.89
N ARG A 358 2.04 -9.98 16.92
CA ARG A 358 1.60 -10.59 18.20
C ARG A 358 0.50 -9.77 18.86
N HIS A 359 0.62 -8.45 18.85
CA HIS A 359 -0.42 -7.56 19.39
C HIS A 359 -1.71 -7.66 18.58
N ALA A 360 -1.65 -7.67 17.24
CA ALA A 360 -2.79 -7.91 16.39
C ALA A 360 -3.52 -9.22 16.70
N GLN A 361 -2.77 -10.30 16.97
CA GLN A 361 -3.33 -11.57 17.40
C GLN A 361 -4.07 -11.47 18.74
N SER A 362 -3.50 -10.76 19.72
CA SER A 362 -4.17 -10.55 21.01
C SER A 362 -5.47 -9.77 20.87
N LEU A 363 -5.50 -8.75 19.98
CA LEU A 363 -6.73 -8.00 19.70
C LEU A 363 -7.83 -8.87 19.06
N PHE A 364 -7.46 -9.82 18.21
CA PHE A 364 -8.43 -10.76 17.65
C PHE A 364 -8.93 -11.78 18.68
N GLN A 365 -8.10 -12.13 19.67
CA GLN A 365 -8.53 -12.96 20.81
C GLN A 365 -9.57 -12.24 21.67
N ASP A 366 -9.47 -10.92 21.85
CA ASP A 366 -10.47 -10.10 22.57
C ASP A 366 -11.88 -10.28 21.98
N ILE A 367 -11.99 -10.46 20.67
CA ILE A 367 -13.25 -10.68 19.95
C ILE A 367 -13.50 -12.18 19.61
N GLN A 368 -12.76 -13.09 20.26
CA GLN A 368 -12.87 -14.54 20.11
C GLN A 368 -12.69 -15.03 18.65
N ARG A 369 -11.81 -14.41 17.89
CA ARG A 369 -11.48 -14.80 16.51
C ARG A 369 -10.00 -15.16 16.38
N PRO A 370 -9.64 -16.12 15.52
CA PRO A 370 -8.24 -16.41 15.20
C PRO A 370 -7.71 -15.41 14.19
N LEU A 371 -6.44 -14.97 14.35
CA LEU A 371 -5.68 -14.22 13.37
C LEU A 371 -4.38 -14.98 13.07
N LEU A 372 -4.17 -15.32 11.81
CA LEU A 372 -2.95 -15.95 11.35
C LEU A 372 -1.87 -14.92 11.08
N VAL A 373 -0.62 -15.31 11.29
CA VAL A 373 0.57 -14.55 10.92
C VAL A 373 1.34 -15.32 9.86
N ALA A 374 1.45 -14.77 8.65
CA ALA A 374 2.24 -15.36 7.58
C ALA A 374 3.69 -14.88 7.69
N GLU A 375 4.57 -15.75 8.16
CA GLU A 375 6.00 -15.50 8.37
C GLU A 375 6.82 -15.53 7.06
N ARG A 376 6.31 -16.18 6.02
CA ARG A 376 6.96 -16.33 4.72
C ARG A 376 6.18 -15.62 3.63
N ALA A 377 6.91 -15.11 2.65
CA ALA A 377 6.31 -14.55 1.45
C ALA A 377 5.53 -15.61 0.66
N GLN A 378 4.40 -15.20 0.09
CA GLN A 378 3.51 -16.07 -0.69
C GLN A 378 3.52 -15.73 -2.19
N GLY A 379 4.53 -14.97 -2.63
CA GLY A 379 4.75 -14.60 -4.02
C GLY A 379 4.27 -13.21 -4.42
N GLY A 380 3.38 -12.56 -3.65
CA GLY A 380 2.98 -11.16 -3.86
C GLY A 380 4.08 -10.18 -3.41
N GLY A 381 4.12 -9.00 -4.03
CA GLY A 381 4.92 -7.87 -3.57
C GLY A 381 3.99 -6.70 -3.33
N THR A 382 4.23 -5.87 -2.31
CA THR A 382 3.39 -4.75 -1.91
C THR A 382 4.22 -3.51 -1.58
N ASP A 383 3.58 -2.37 -1.44
CA ASP A 383 4.23 -1.10 -1.08
C ASP A 383 4.76 -1.08 0.36
N ALA A 384 4.29 -1.98 1.23
CA ALA A 384 4.87 -2.20 2.56
C ALA A 384 6.38 -2.44 2.50
N ALA A 385 6.87 -3.08 1.42
CA ALA A 385 8.29 -3.34 1.22
C ALA A 385 9.11 -2.05 1.01
N TYR A 386 8.56 -1.04 0.31
CA TYR A 386 9.23 0.26 0.18
C TYR A 386 9.26 1.02 1.51
N ALA A 387 8.14 1.01 2.26
CA ALA A 387 8.11 1.60 3.60
C ALA A 387 9.16 0.97 4.54
N ALA A 388 9.34 -0.35 4.44
CA ALA A 388 10.27 -1.11 5.27
C ALA A 388 11.76 -0.81 4.98
N LEU A 389 12.12 -0.31 3.78
CA LEU A 389 13.52 -0.03 3.42
C LEU A 389 14.23 0.90 4.40
N ARG A 390 13.51 1.85 5.00
CA ARG A 390 14.04 2.84 5.93
C ARG A 390 13.19 2.99 7.19
N ALA A 391 12.33 2.01 7.49
CA ALA A 391 11.41 2.06 8.60
C ALA A 391 12.15 2.25 9.94
N ARG A 392 11.69 3.20 10.75
CA ARG A 392 12.17 3.42 12.13
C ARG A 392 11.66 2.33 13.09
N GLY A 393 10.50 1.77 12.80
CA GLY A 393 9.83 0.78 13.62
C GLY A 393 9.32 -0.40 12.81
N GLY A 394 8.12 -0.87 13.12
CA GLY A 394 7.51 -2.03 12.48
C GLY A 394 6.71 -1.68 11.22
N VAL A 395 6.69 -2.61 10.28
CA VAL A 395 5.76 -2.60 9.13
C VAL A 395 4.93 -3.87 9.21
N LEU A 396 3.61 -3.75 9.19
CA LEU A 396 2.67 -4.87 9.19
C LEU A 396 1.80 -4.81 7.95
N GLU A 397 1.84 -5.90 7.18
CA GLU A 397 1.13 -6.05 5.92
C GLU A 397 -0.15 -6.87 6.10
N GLY A 398 -1.16 -6.70 5.22
CA GLY A 398 -2.40 -7.48 5.22
C GLY A 398 -3.42 -7.00 6.25
N MET A 399 -3.46 -5.69 6.48
CA MET A 399 -4.45 -5.08 7.40
C MET A 399 -5.85 -4.96 6.80
N GLY A 400 -6.01 -5.11 5.47
CA GLY A 400 -7.27 -4.98 4.74
C GLY A 400 -8.30 -6.06 5.03
N LEU A 401 -9.40 -6.05 4.31
CA LEU A 401 -10.48 -7.03 4.45
C LEU A 401 -10.08 -8.40 3.89
N ARG A 402 -10.74 -9.47 4.33
CA ARG A 402 -10.60 -10.78 3.68
C ARG A 402 -11.25 -10.75 2.30
N GLY A 403 -10.51 -11.18 1.29
CA GLY A 403 -10.99 -11.18 -0.08
C GLY A 403 -10.31 -12.22 -0.97
N HIS A 404 -10.90 -12.42 -2.14
CA HIS A 404 -10.44 -13.34 -3.16
C HIS A 404 -10.64 -12.77 -4.55
N GLY A 405 -9.88 -13.32 -5.51
CA GLY A 405 -10.09 -13.06 -6.91
C GLY A 405 -9.44 -11.77 -7.41
N ALA A 406 -8.49 -11.20 -6.65
CA ALA A 406 -7.63 -10.12 -7.12
C ALA A 406 -7.05 -10.46 -8.51
N HIS A 407 -7.09 -9.51 -9.44
CA HIS A 407 -6.71 -9.68 -10.84
C HIS A 407 -7.61 -10.65 -11.66
N ALA A 408 -8.72 -11.11 -11.09
CA ALA A 408 -9.68 -11.96 -11.81
C ALA A 408 -10.84 -11.14 -12.36
N ASN A 409 -11.07 -11.23 -13.67
CA ASN A 409 -12.02 -10.38 -14.39
C ASN A 409 -13.51 -10.61 -14.05
N THR A 410 -13.87 -11.58 -13.19
CA THR A 410 -15.27 -11.97 -13.01
C THR A 410 -15.69 -12.37 -11.60
N ARG A 411 -14.77 -12.51 -10.65
CA ARG A 411 -15.07 -13.12 -9.35
C ARG A 411 -14.33 -12.51 -8.17
N GLU A 412 -13.99 -11.25 -8.26
CA GLU A 412 -13.34 -10.57 -7.14
C GLU A 412 -14.38 -10.19 -6.09
N TYR A 413 -14.11 -10.53 -4.82
CA TYR A 413 -15.02 -10.28 -3.71
C TYR A 413 -14.31 -10.12 -2.39
N ILE A 414 -14.99 -9.51 -1.42
CA ILE A 414 -14.62 -9.50 -0.01
C ILE A 414 -15.67 -10.23 0.83
N HIS A 415 -15.25 -10.77 1.98
CA HIS A 415 -16.14 -11.32 2.99
C HIS A 415 -16.69 -10.23 3.90
N ILE A 416 -18.00 -10.01 3.90
CA ILE A 416 -18.65 -8.95 4.68
C ILE A 416 -18.43 -9.14 6.20
N ASP A 417 -18.38 -10.38 6.66
CA ASP A 417 -18.14 -10.71 8.08
C ASP A 417 -16.71 -10.39 8.56
N SER A 418 -15.81 -10.01 7.65
CA SER A 418 -14.46 -9.50 7.99
C SER A 418 -14.44 -8.00 8.30
N ILE A 419 -15.49 -7.24 7.92
CA ILE A 419 -15.48 -5.77 8.05
C ILE A 419 -15.35 -5.33 9.51
N ALA A 420 -16.26 -5.76 10.39
CA ALA A 420 -16.24 -5.35 11.79
C ALA A 420 -14.96 -5.79 12.52
N PRO A 421 -14.47 -7.05 12.38
CA PRO A 421 -13.18 -7.46 12.96
C PRO A 421 -11.99 -6.63 12.49
N ARG A 422 -11.93 -6.29 11.19
CA ARG A 422 -10.82 -5.53 10.63
C ARG A 422 -10.88 -4.05 11.00
N LEU A 423 -12.07 -3.44 11.10
CA LEU A 423 -12.25 -2.10 11.66
C LEU A 423 -11.82 -2.05 13.13
N TYR A 424 -12.21 -3.06 13.92
CA TYR A 424 -11.76 -3.18 15.30
C TYR A 424 -10.24 -3.28 15.39
N LEU A 425 -9.65 -4.20 14.62
CA LEU A 425 -8.19 -4.36 14.58
C LEU A 425 -7.49 -3.06 14.21
N SER A 426 -7.89 -2.44 13.11
CA SER A 426 -7.28 -1.22 12.58
C SER A 426 -7.34 -0.08 13.60
N THR A 427 -8.53 0.18 14.18
CA THR A 427 -8.74 1.22 15.18
C THR A 427 -7.87 0.99 16.43
N ARG A 428 -7.87 -0.25 16.96
CA ARG A 428 -7.08 -0.62 18.14
C ARG A 428 -5.58 -0.57 17.89
N MET A 429 -5.12 -1.04 16.73
CA MET A 429 -3.70 -0.95 16.36
C MET A 429 -3.20 0.49 16.32
N VAL A 430 -3.96 1.43 15.74
CA VAL A 430 -3.59 2.84 15.72
C VAL A 430 -3.51 3.41 17.15
N MET A 431 -4.50 3.11 18.00
CA MET A 431 -4.52 3.57 19.40
C MET A 431 -3.37 3.00 20.23
N ASP A 432 -3.19 1.68 20.16
CA ASP A 432 -2.27 0.97 21.05
C ASP A 432 -0.81 1.18 20.64
N ILE A 433 -0.53 1.32 19.35
CA ILE A 433 0.78 1.76 18.86
C ILE A 433 1.02 3.21 19.22
N GLY A 434 0.07 4.10 18.91
CA GLY A 434 0.18 5.54 19.12
C GLY A 434 0.41 5.92 20.57
N SER A 435 -0.25 5.24 21.53
CA SER A 435 -0.08 5.41 22.97
C SER A 435 1.21 4.78 23.53
N GLY A 436 1.95 3.98 22.73
CA GLY A 436 3.14 3.27 23.18
C GLY A 436 2.86 1.97 23.96
N ARG A 437 1.64 1.44 23.92
CA ARG A 437 1.29 0.15 24.55
C ARG A 437 1.97 -1.02 23.83
N VAL A 438 2.14 -0.94 22.50
CA VAL A 438 2.91 -1.93 21.74
C VAL A 438 4.38 -1.64 21.93
N ARG A 439 5.08 -2.59 22.58
CA ARG A 439 6.52 -2.48 22.87
C ARG A 439 7.34 -3.36 21.93
N TRP A 440 8.40 -2.82 21.38
CA TRP A 440 9.41 -3.50 20.56
C TRP A 440 10.80 -2.98 20.89
#